data_8698beedf9b6aaf8bb989923d38865d5
#
_entry.id   8698beedf9b6aaf8bb989923d38865d5
#
_cell.length_a   1.000
_cell.length_b   1.000
_cell.length_c   1.000
_cell.angle_alpha   90.00
_cell.angle_beta   90.00
_cell.angle_gamma   90.00
#
_symmetry.space_group_name_H-M   'P 1'
#
loop_
_entity.id
_entity.type
_entity.pdbx_description
1 polymer ?
#
loop_
_entity_poly.entity_id
_entity_poly.type
_entity_poly.pdbx_seq_one_letter_code
_entity_poly.pdbx_strand_id
1 'polypeptide(L)'
;HTGLDFSADTGTPIVSAAGGVVVAQEYHLAYGNMIEIDHGNDLISRYAHASMVFVKKGDLVKRGQKIAEVGTTGRSTGAHLHFEVLVQGVQQDSQKFLTAGGRNLPAQQVAKADTPSGQQRSVRW
;
A
#
# COMPACT_ATOMS: atom_id res chain seq x y z
N HIS A 1 -10.30 2.74 13.10
CA HIS A 1 -9.16 2.40 12.51
C HIS A 1 -9.36 1.70 11.25
N THR A 2 -9.02 2.39 10.21
CA THR A 2 -9.37 1.90 8.90
C THR A 2 -8.17 1.49 8.09
N GLY A 3 -6.99 1.88 8.48
CA GLY A 3 -5.78 1.49 7.79
C GLY A 3 -5.24 0.17 8.31
N LEU A 4 -4.38 -0.45 7.52
CA LEU A 4 -3.68 -1.67 7.89
C LEU A 4 -2.20 -1.39 7.91
N ASP A 5 -1.50 -1.97 8.90
CA ASP A 5 -0.05 -1.85 8.98
C ASP A 5 0.56 -3.21 8.74
N PHE A 6 1.44 -3.30 7.76
CA PHE A 6 2.11 -4.53 7.39
C PHE A 6 3.56 -4.39 7.80
N SER A 7 3.98 -5.16 8.80
CA SER A 7 5.37 -5.14 9.23
C SER A 7 6.23 -5.76 8.15
N ALA A 8 7.29 -5.08 7.78
CA ALA A 8 8.22 -5.57 6.78
C ALA A 8 9.51 -4.78 6.90
N ASP A 9 10.60 -5.37 6.44
CA ASP A 9 11.88 -4.69 6.51
C ASP A 9 11.95 -3.57 5.49
N THR A 10 12.73 -2.55 5.80
CA THR A 10 12.99 -1.47 4.85
C THR A 10 13.55 -2.08 3.57
N GLY A 11 13.03 -1.63 2.45
CA GLY A 11 13.42 -2.14 1.14
C GLY A 11 12.51 -3.23 0.60
N THR A 12 11.62 -3.77 1.42
CA THR A 12 10.67 -4.77 0.94
C THR A 12 9.78 -4.17 -0.14
N PRO A 13 9.59 -4.83 -1.26
CA PRO A 13 8.76 -4.26 -2.32
C PRO A 13 7.31 -4.05 -1.89
N ILE A 14 6.77 -2.90 -2.27
CA ILE A 14 5.35 -2.61 -2.14
C ILE A 14 4.76 -2.74 -3.54
N VAL A 15 3.69 -3.52 -3.65
CA VAL A 15 3.05 -3.73 -4.94
C VAL A 15 1.63 -3.17 -4.93
N SER A 16 1.16 -2.79 -6.10
CA SER A 16 -0.20 -2.24 -6.22
C SER A 16 -1.23 -3.32 -5.94
N ALA A 17 -2.22 -2.98 -5.14
CA ALA A 17 -3.26 -3.93 -4.75
C ALA A 17 -4.20 -4.26 -5.91
N ALA A 18 -4.30 -3.39 -6.88
CA ALA A 18 -5.14 -3.60 -8.05
C ALA A 18 -4.67 -2.68 -9.17
N GLY A 19 -5.14 -2.89 -10.36
CA GLY A 19 -4.80 -2.03 -11.49
C GLY A 19 -5.39 -0.65 -11.33
N GLY A 20 -4.75 0.35 -11.88
CA GLY A 20 -5.26 1.72 -11.81
C GLY A 20 -4.26 2.73 -12.30
N VAL A 21 -4.50 3.99 -11.93
CA VAL A 21 -3.63 5.08 -12.31
C VAL A 21 -3.15 5.81 -11.05
N VAL A 22 -1.89 6.17 -11.02
CA VAL A 22 -1.34 6.91 -9.88
C VAL A 22 -1.88 8.32 -9.92
N VAL A 23 -2.60 8.71 -8.88
CA VAL A 23 -3.20 10.06 -8.82
C VAL A 23 -2.49 10.96 -7.82
N ALA A 24 -1.64 10.42 -6.97
CA ALA A 24 -0.81 11.22 -6.09
C ALA A 24 0.48 10.46 -5.78
N GLN A 25 1.56 11.20 -5.72
CA GLN A 25 2.83 10.69 -5.28
C GLN A 25 3.55 11.90 -4.68
N GLU A 26 3.67 11.93 -3.37
CA GLU A 26 4.19 13.11 -2.70
C GLU A 26 4.70 12.75 -1.31
N TYR A 27 5.45 13.67 -0.71
CA TYR A 27 5.87 13.51 0.68
C TYR A 27 4.87 14.23 1.58
N HIS A 28 4.38 13.54 2.58
CA HIS A 28 3.44 14.10 3.55
C HIS A 28 4.05 13.98 4.93
N LEU A 29 3.85 14.99 5.79
CA LEU A 29 4.48 14.97 7.09
C LEU A 29 4.11 13.73 7.91
N ALA A 30 2.89 13.31 7.83
CA ALA A 30 2.43 12.15 8.59
C ALA A 30 2.67 10.84 7.82
N TYR A 31 2.34 10.81 6.54
CA TYR A 31 2.42 9.58 5.76
C TYR A 31 3.82 9.33 5.16
N GLY A 32 4.71 10.32 5.19
CA GLY A 32 6.00 10.19 4.53
C GLY A 32 5.81 10.15 3.02
N ASN A 33 6.62 9.36 2.34
CA ASN A 33 6.47 9.16 0.91
C ASN A 33 5.19 8.35 0.69
N MET A 34 4.23 8.94 0.01
CA MET A 34 2.89 8.41 -0.14
C MET A 34 2.51 8.28 -1.59
N ILE A 35 1.80 7.21 -1.92
CA ILE A 35 1.27 6.99 -3.26
C ILE A 35 -0.22 6.73 -3.13
N GLU A 36 -1.01 7.31 -4.04
CA GLU A 36 -2.43 6.98 -4.14
C GLU A 36 -2.71 6.49 -5.55
N ILE A 37 -3.46 5.40 -5.65
CA ILE A 37 -3.83 4.81 -6.93
C ILE A 37 -5.34 4.78 -7.04
N ASP A 38 -5.84 5.30 -8.15
CA ASP A 38 -7.26 5.33 -8.45
C ASP A 38 -7.59 4.11 -9.29
N HIS A 39 -8.46 3.26 -8.77
CA HIS A 39 -8.82 2.01 -9.42
C HIS A 39 -10.14 2.11 -10.18
N GLY A 40 -10.71 3.30 -10.24
CA GLY A 40 -12.01 3.51 -10.85
C GLY A 40 -13.13 3.47 -9.81
N ASN A 41 -14.29 3.96 -10.17
CA ASN A 41 -15.48 3.96 -9.30
C ASN A 41 -15.21 4.63 -7.95
N ASP A 42 -14.38 5.66 -7.95
CA ASP A 42 -14.03 6.42 -6.75
C ASP A 42 -13.29 5.59 -5.70
N LEU A 43 -12.69 4.49 -6.11
CA LEU A 43 -11.95 3.62 -5.21
C LEU A 43 -10.47 3.94 -5.30
N ILE A 44 -9.87 4.33 -4.21
CA ILE A 44 -8.46 4.71 -4.15
C ILE A 44 -7.75 3.88 -3.09
N SER A 45 -6.56 3.37 -3.42
CA SER A 45 -5.69 2.76 -2.42
C SER A 45 -4.54 3.71 -2.13
N ARG A 46 -4.12 3.77 -0.88
CA ARG A 46 -3.07 4.67 -0.43
C ARG A 46 -1.98 3.87 0.29
N TYR A 47 -0.73 4.17 -0.04
CA TYR A 47 0.44 3.46 0.46
C TYR A 47 1.37 4.50 1.08
N ALA A 48 1.80 4.28 2.32
CA ALA A 48 2.55 5.29 3.07
C ALA A 48 3.86 4.76 3.63
N HIS A 49 4.69 5.67 4.05
CA HIS A 49 5.98 5.43 4.72
C HIS A 49 7.04 4.77 3.82
N ALA A 50 6.89 4.91 2.52
CA ALA A 50 7.84 4.29 1.59
C ALA A 50 9.24 4.92 1.70
N SER A 51 10.25 4.11 1.53
CA SER A 51 11.63 4.60 1.46
C SER A 51 11.97 5.02 0.04
N MET A 52 11.45 4.30 -0.94
CA MET A 52 11.68 4.58 -2.36
C MET A 52 10.37 4.48 -3.10
N VAL A 53 10.20 5.31 -4.12
CA VAL A 53 9.00 5.30 -4.95
C VAL A 53 9.43 5.19 -6.40
N PHE A 54 8.80 4.29 -7.15
CA PHE A 54 9.19 4.00 -8.53
C PHE A 54 8.16 4.44 -9.55
N VAL A 55 7.08 5.06 -9.12
CA VAL A 55 6.01 5.54 -10.01
C VAL A 55 5.76 7.01 -9.74
N LYS A 56 5.08 7.67 -10.66
CA LYS A 56 4.73 9.07 -10.50
C LYS A 56 3.30 9.30 -10.94
N LYS A 57 2.76 10.43 -10.57
CA LYS A 57 1.39 10.79 -10.92
C LYS A 57 1.19 10.65 -12.40
N GLY A 58 0.13 9.97 -12.76
CA GLY A 58 -0.21 9.72 -14.16
C GLY A 58 0.19 8.36 -14.66
N ASP A 59 1.05 7.64 -13.95
CA ASP A 59 1.46 6.32 -14.41
C ASP A 59 0.33 5.32 -14.28
N LEU A 60 0.24 4.42 -15.24
CA LEU A 60 -0.67 3.29 -15.16
C LEU A 60 0.05 2.15 -14.49
N VAL A 61 -0.62 1.47 -13.59
CA VAL A 61 -0.04 0.34 -12.88
C VAL A 61 -0.97 -0.86 -12.96
N LYS A 62 -0.40 -2.04 -12.84
CA LYS A 62 -1.16 -3.29 -12.84
C LYS A 62 -1.15 -3.85 -11.43
N ARG A 63 -2.14 -4.68 -11.13
CA ARG A 63 -2.17 -5.39 -9.86
C ARG A 63 -0.88 -6.18 -9.69
N GLY A 64 -0.25 -6.07 -8.54
CA GLY A 64 0.99 -6.77 -8.26
C GLY A 64 2.24 -6.10 -8.77
N GLN A 65 2.11 -4.98 -9.48
CA GLN A 65 3.27 -4.27 -9.98
C GLN A 65 3.98 -3.56 -8.82
N LYS A 66 5.30 -3.65 -8.78
CA LYS A 66 6.09 -2.96 -7.76
C LYS A 66 5.97 -1.45 -7.97
N ILE A 67 5.59 -0.74 -6.93
CA ILE A 67 5.43 0.71 -7.00
C ILE A 67 6.36 1.43 -6.02
N ALA A 68 6.84 0.75 -4.99
CA ALA A 68 7.65 1.40 -3.97
C ALA A 68 8.39 0.36 -3.14
N GLU A 69 9.11 0.82 -2.13
CA GLU A 69 9.74 -0.06 -1.13
C GLU A 69 9.40 0.46 0.25
N VAL A 70 9.21 -0.47 1.17
CA VAL A 70 8.86 -0.17 2.56
C VAL A 70 9.96 0.66 3.22
N GLY A 71 9.58 1.57 4.07
CA GLY A 71 10.50 2.38 4.84
C GLY A 71 9.87 2.87 6.12
N THR A 72 10.42 3.96 6.64
CA THR A 72 9.94 4.55 7.88
C THR A 72 9.76 6.06 7.74
N THR A 73 9.55 6.55 6.53
CA THR A 73 9.40 7.98 6.31
C THR A 73 8.10 8.49 6.94
N GLY A 74 8.06 9.75 7.26
CA GLY A 74 6.91 10.35 7.92
C GLY A 74 6.86 9.97 9.40
N ARG A 75 5.65 9.89 9.93
CA ARG A 75 5.46 9.52 11.33
C ARG A 75 5.40 8.02 11.46
N SER A 76 6.55 7.42 11.54
CA SER A 76 6.62 5.98 11.67
C SER A 76 7.70 5.63 12.67
N THR A 77 7.42 4.70 13.57
CA THR A 77 8.36 4.28 14.58
C THR A 77 9.11 3.02 14.18
N GLY A 78 8.78 2.43 13.06
CA GLY A 78 9.47 1.25 12.58
C GLY A 78 9.06 0.96 11.16
N ALA A 79 9.82 0.12 10.49
CA ALA A 79 9.59 -0.18 9.09
C ALA A 79 8.26 -0.92 8.91
N HIS A 80 7.38 -0.36 8.14
CA HIS A 80 6.09 -0.98 7.85
C HIS A 80 5.43 -0.25 6.67
N LEU A 81 4.49 -0.92 6.05
CA LEU A 81 3.62 -0.29 5.07
C LEU A 81 2.31 0.05 5.77
N HIS A 82 1.87 1.29 5.66
CA HIS A 82 0.53 1.66 6.09
C HIS A 82 -0.33 1.75 4.83
N PHE A 83 -1.40 0.99 4.80
CA PHE A 83 -2.26 0.84 3.63
C PHE A 83 -3.67 1.28 3.97
N GLU A 84 -4.25 2.12 3.13
CA GLU A 84 -5.61 2.60 3.31
C GLU A 84 -6.39 2.45 2.03
N VAL A 85 -7.69 2.25 2.16
CA VAL A 85 -8.61 2.24 1.04
C VAL A 85 -9.66 3.30 1.27
N LEU A 86 -9.91 4.12 0.24
CA LEU A 86 -10.90 5.18 0.33
C LEU A 86 -11.93 4.98 -0.78
N VAL A 87 -13.19 5.19 -0.45
CA VAL A 87 -14.27 5.21 -1.43
C VAL A 87 -14.93 6.56 -1.34
N GLN A 88 -14.88 7.32 -2.42
CA GLN A 88 -15.39 8.69 -2.46
C GLN A 88 -14.75 9.54 -1.36
N GLY A 89 -13.46 9.31 -1.13
CA GLY A 89 -12.71 10.07 -0.13
C GLY A 89 -12.88 9.60 1.30
N VAL A 90 -13.71 8.62 1.55
CA VAL A 90 -13.96 8.13 2.91
C VAL A 90 -13.21 6.83 3.12
N GLN A 91 -12.43 6.76 4.20
CA GLN A 91 -11.65 5.57 4.49
C GLN A 91 -12.56 4.38 4.76
N GLN A 92 -12.16 3.23 4.25
CA GLN A 92 -12.92 2.01 4.38
C GLN A 92 -12.12 1.02 5.23
N ASP A 93 -12.75 -0.08 5.58
CA ASP A 93 -12.07 -1.19 6.21
C ASP A 93 -11.17 -1.84 5.16
N SER A 94 -9.88 -1.55 5.24
CA SER A 94 -8.93 -2.00 4.22
C SER A 94 -8.83 -3.50 4.16
N GLN A 95 -8.96 -4.17 5.29
CA GLN A 95 -8.92 -5.61 5.30
C GLN A 95 -10.11 -6.19 4.53
N LYS A 96 -11.27 -5.58 4.70
CA LYS A 96 -12.46 -6.03 4.01
C LYS A 96 -12.28 -5.90 2.50
N PHE A 97 -11.66 -4.82 2.05
CA PHE A 97 -11.38 -4.64 0.64
C PHE A 97 -10.50 -5.79 0.12
N LEU A 98 -9.44 -6.10 0.84
CA LEU A 98 -8.52 -7.13 0.39
C LEU A 98 -9.14 -8.52 0.39
N THR A 99 -10.03 -8.80 1.34
CA THR A 99 -10.64 -10.12 1.41
C THR A 99 -11.89 -10.26 0.57
N ALA A 100 -12.72 -9.23 0.55
CA ALA A 100 -13.97 -9.32 -0.19
C ALA A 100 -13.75 -9.42 -1.68
N GLY A 101 -12.66 -8.89 -2.15
CA GLY A 101 -12.35 -8.98 -3.55
C GLY A 101 -12.15 -10.39 -3.99
N GLY A 102 -11.80 -11.25 -3.08
CA GLY A 102 -11.61 -12.64 -3.40
C GLY A 102 -10.46 -12.89 -4.30
N ARG A 103 -10.39 -12.17 -5.34
CA ARG A 103 -9.34 -12.33 -6.25
C ARG A 103 -8.39 -11.19 -6.16
N ASN A 104 -8.56 -10.31 -5.22
CA ASN A 104 -7.57 -9.29 -4.99
C ASN A 104 -6.39 -9.92 -4.31
N LEU A 105 -5.28 -9.21 -4.32
CA LEU A 105 -4.09 -9.73 -3.67
C LEU A 105 -4.34 -9.92 -2.20
N PRO A 106 -3.87 -11.00 -1.63
CA PRO A 106 -3.89 -11.13 -0.17
C PRO A 106 -3.11 -9.99 0.44
N ALA A 107 -3.46 -9.63 1.65
CA ALA A 107 -2.84 -8.52 2.32
C ALA A 107 -1.32 -8.60 2.29
N GLN A 108 -0.76 -9.75 2.53
CA GLN A 108 0.66 -9.89 2.59
C GLN A 108 1.33 -9.67 1.25
N GLN A 109 0.60 -9.64 0.17
CA GLN A 109 1.18 -9.41 -1.13
C GLN A 109 1.21 -7.94 -1.50
N VAL A 110 0.57 -7.10 -0.74
CA VAL A 110 0.63 -5.67 -0.97
C VAL A 110 2.00 -5.17 -0.53
N ALA A 111 2.51 -5.71 0.58
CA ALA A 111 3.89 -5.48 0.93
C ALA A 111 4.57 -6.84 0.85
N LYS A 112 5.30 -7.10 -0.24
CA LYS A 112 5.88 -8.38 -0.49
C LYS A 112 7.02 -8.60 0.43
N ALA A 113 6.82 -9.43 1.37
CA ALA A 113 7.88 -9.75 2.27
C ALA A 113 8.89 -10.53 1.50
N ASP A 114 10.10 -10.27 1.71
CA ASP A 114 11.10 -10.99 1.08
C ASP A 114 11.20 -12.31 1.55
N THR A 115 10.68 -12.59 2.60
CA THR A 115 10.84 -13.83 3.12
C THR A 115 9.82 -14.66 2.62
N PRO A 116 10.12 -15.78 2.26
CA PRO A 116 9.17 -16.69 1.78
C PRO A 116 8.34 -17.16 2.88
N SER A 117 7.49 -17.82 2.59
CA SER A 117 6.76 -18.57 3.47
C SER A 117 6.29 -17.79 4.59
N GLY A 118 5.63 -17.98 5.15
CA GLY A 118 5.07 -17.55 6.27
C GLY A 118 5.27 -16.18 6.70
N GLN A 119 5.99 -15.53 5.98
CA GLN A 119 6.23 -14.20 6.38
C GLN A 119 5.03 -13.37 6.34
N GLN A 120 4.05 -13.86 5.72
CA GLN A 120 2.79 -13.20 5.75
C GLN A 120 2.35 -12.96 7.14
N ARG A 121 2.87 -13.72 8.05
CA ARG A 121 2.46 -13.48 9.39
C ARG A 121 2.93 -12.21 9.96
N SER A 122 3.81 -11.53 9.33
CA SER A 122 4.20 -10.25 9.85
C SER A 122 3.20 -9.17 9.56
N VAL A 123 2.16 -9.45 8.80
CA VAL A 123 1.13 -8.48 8.58
C VAL A 123 0.42 -8.19 9.90
N ARG A 124 0.21 -6.90 10.17
CA ARG A 124 -0.48 -6.47 11.36
C ARG A 124 -1.72 -5.75 10.98
N TRP A 125 -2.79 -6.13 11.58
CA TRP A 125 -4.07 -5.50 11.28
C TRP A 125 -4.49 -4.50 12.31
#